data_34c399d15d11ec121f6a4d8e7b58ea02
#
_entry.id   34c399d15d11ec121f6a4d8e7b58ea02
#
_cell.length_a   1.000
_cell.length_b   1.000
_cell.length_c   1.000
_cell.angle_alpha   90.00
_cell.angle_beta   90.00
_cell.angle_gamma   90.00
#
_symmetry.space_group_name_H-M   'P 1'
#
loop_
_entity.id
_entity.type
_entity.pdbx_description
1 polymer ?
#
loop_
_entity_poly.entity_id
_entity_poly.type
_entity_poly.pdbx_seq_one_letter_code
_entity_poly.pdbx_strand_id
1 'polypeptide(L)'
;MKLKKVASLCGKTKMFCLYDRAERDDVVSQWLGDGYAIYPITGLPYMDEENIYSMFDISAKQQEKIIFRHGPAPEGINLDDVDPTERRLSDDGLSVVYDGGILKPLQTRNGISFIQNKYLSPLEDVIEMVQLYERATPQGTPYIVAKTGFFLAAV
;
A
#
# COMPACT_ATOMS: atom_id res chain seq x y z
N MET A 1 3.39 6.05 -10.03
CA MET A 1 2.92 6.07 -8.62
C MET A 1 3.45 7.32 -7.91
N LYS A 2 2.61 7.97 -7.09
CA LYS A 2 2.91 9.26 -6.42
C LYS A 2 3.22 9.07 -4.94
N LEU A 3 4.49 8.94 -4.56
CA LEU A 3 4.92 8.79 -3.16
C LEU A 3 4.44 9.93 -2.24
N LYS A 4 4.32 11.17 -2.74
CA LYS A 4 3.71 12.28 -1.98
C LYS A 4 2.28 12.00 -1.53
N LYS A 5 1.51 11.23 -2.28
CA LYS A 5 0.16 10.80 -1.88
C LYS A 5 0.22 9.71 -0.81
N VAL A 6 1.19 8.79 -0.88
CA VAL A 6 1.43 7.82 0.20
C VAL A 6 1.75 8.56 1.49
N ALA A 7 2.70 9.51 1.47
CA ALA A 7 3.02 10.33 2.64
C ALA A 7 1.81 11.12 3.17
N SER A 8 0.94 11.61 2.27
CA SER A 8 -0.31 12.28 2.66
C SER A 8 -1.28 11.33 3.38
N LEU A 9 -1.38 10.07 2.97
CA LEU A 9 -2.17 9.05 3.67
C LEU A 9 -1.59 8.81 5.06
N CYS A 10 -0.28 8.57 5.16
CA CYS A 10 0.42 8.39 6.43
C CYS A 10 0.24 9.60 7.37
N GLY A 11 0.31 10.83 6.84
CA GLY A 11 0.10 12.05 7.61
C GLY A 11 -1.33 12.20 8.16
N LYS A 12 -2.35 11.73 7.42
CA LYS A 12 -3.75 11.73 7.89
C LYS A 12 -3.99 10.72 8.99
N THR A 13 -3.42 9.52 8.88
CA THR A 13 -3.51 8.48 9.92
C THR A 13 -2.53 8.70 11.06
N LYS A 14 -1.56 9.62 10.90
CA LYS A 14 -0.43 9.87 11.81
C LYS A 14 0.42 8.62 12.05
N MET A 15 0.50 7.76 11.07
CA MET A 15 1.28 6.53 11.12
C MET A 15 2.10 6.39 9.84
N PHE A 16 3.40 6.21 10.00
CA PHE A 16 4.33 5.87 8.93
C PHE A 16 4.93 4.51 9.23
N CYS A 17 4.70 3.56 8.36
CA CYS A 17 5.26 2.22 8.44
C CYS A 17 6.20 2.03 7.26
N LEU A 18 7.50 1.98 7.54
CA LEU A 18 8.54 1.67 6.59
C LEU A 18 8.92 0.21 6.76
N TYR A 19 8.83 -0.56 5.70
CA TYR A 19 9.09 -1.99 5.71
C TYR A 19 10.26 -2.34 4.81
N ASP A 20 11.17 -3.13 5.34
CA ASP A 20 12.30 -3.70 4.61
C ASP A 20 12.00 -5.13 4.22
N ARG A 21 12.35 -5.47 2.99
CA ARG A 21 12.34 -6.83 2.50
C ARG A 21 13.71 -7.16 1.91
N ALA A 22 14.33 -8.20 2.44
CA ALA A 22 15.53 -8.75 1.84
C ALA A 22 15.17 -9.43 0.51
N GLU A 23 15.80 -9.00 -0.54
CA GLU A 23 15.75 -9.63 -1.86
C GLU A 23 16.97 -10.53 -2.06
N ARG A 24 17.13 -11.06 -3.24
CA ARG A 24 18.37 -11.80 -3.61
C ARG A 24 19.56 -10.84 -3.67
N ASP A 25 20.76 -11.38 -3.48
CA ASP A 25 22.02 -10.64 -3.62
C ASP A 25 22.18 -9.45 -2.67
N ASP A 26 21.69 -9.60 -1.42
CA ASP A 26 21.78 -8.58 -0.35
C ASP A 26 21.09 -7.24 -0.69
N VAL A 27 20.26 -7.23 -1.72
CA VAL A 27 19.43 -6.06 -2.06
C VAL A 27 18.25 -5.98 -1.08
N VAL A 28 17.98 -4.78 -0.56
CA VAL A 28 16.81 -4.49 0.25
C VAL A 28 15.83 -3.64 -0.55
N SER A 29 14.62 -4.14 -0.72
CA SER A 29 13.52 -3.35 -1.23
C SER A 29 12.68 -2.81 -0.07
N GLN A 30 12.08 -1.63 -0.27
CA GLN A 30 11.33 -0.95 0.79
C GLN A 30 9.92 -0.63 0.37
N TRP A 31 9.01 -0.68 1.34
CA TRP A 31 7.61 -0.25 1.20
C TRP A 31 7.27 0.77 2.28
N LEU A 32 6.47 1.77 1.90
CA LEU A 32 5.94 2.79 2.81
C LEU A 32 4.42 2.69 2.86
N GLY A 33 3.85 2.76 4.07
CA GLY A 33 2.40 2.72 4.25
C GLY A 33 1.93 3.32 5.57
N ASP A 34 0.63 3.25 5.78
CA ASP A 34 -0.06 3.86 6.93
C ASP A 34 -0.66 2.81 7.89
N GLY A 35 -0.24 1.54 7.74
CA GLY A 35 -0.76 0.42 8.52
C GLY A 35 -1.99 -0.25 7.90
N TYR A 36 -2.62 0.37 6.89
CA TYR A 36 -3.75 -0.20 6.15
C TYR A 36 -3.38 -0.53 4.71
N ALA A 37 -2.47 0.24 4.13
CA ALA A 37 -1.95 0.00 2.79
C ALA A 37 -0.44 0.23 2.76
N ILE A 38 0.26 -0.49 1.88
CA ILE A 38 1.70 -0.38 1.68
C ILE A 38 2.03 -0.28 0.19
N TYR A 39 2.98 0.57 -0.14
CA TYR A 39 3.38 0.90 -1.50
C TYR A 39 4.88 0.79 -1.66
N PRO A 40 5.39 0.25 -2.77
CA PRO A 40 6.83 0.11 -2.96
C PRO A 40 7.51 1.47 -3.11
N ILE A 41 8.68 1.60 -2.51
CA ILE A 41 9.58 2.70 -2.76
C ILE A 41 10.51 2.27 -3.90
N THR A 42 10.36 2.89 -5.07
CA THR A 42 11.16 2.55 -6.24
C THR A 42 12.00 3.75 -6.71
N GLY A 43 13.22 3.48 -7.17
CA GLY A 43 14.10 4.51 -7.72
C GLY A 43 14.69 5.49 -6.69
N LEU A 44 14.62 5.16 -5.41
CA LEU A 44 15.22 5.92 -4.32
C LEU A 44 16.31 5.09 -3.64
N PRO A 45 17.28 5.74 -2.97
CA PRO A 45 18.23 5.06 -2.11
C PRO A 45 17.51 4.44 -0.90
N TYR A 46 18.20 3.63 -0.13
CA TYR A 46 17.68 3.12 1.14
C TYR A 46 17.25 4.29 2.04
N MET A 47 16.04 4.21 2.55
CA MET A 47 15.38 5.25 3.33
C MET A 47 15.29 4.83 4.80
N ASP A 48 15.40 5.79 5.69
CA ASP A 48 15.13 5.69 7.11
C ASP A 48 14.10 6.75 7.54
N GLU A 49 13.83 6.85 8.83
CA GLU A 49 12.88 7.82 9.39
C GLU A 49 13.26 9.27 9.05
N GLU A 50 14.54 9.62 9.22
CA GLU A 50 15.03 10.98 8.98
C GLU A 50 14.90 11.35 7.50
N ASN A 51 15.28 10.43 6.61
CA ASN A 51 15.14 10.63 5.16
C ASN A 51 13.68 10.79 4.73
N ILE A 52 12.76 9.99 5.30
CA ILE A 52 11.32 10.10 5.03
C ILE A 52 10.79 11.46 5.50
N TYR A 53 11.12 11.89 6.70
CA TYR A 53 10.69 13.19 7.22
C TYR A 53 11.23 14.36 6.39
N SER A 54 12.50 14.28 6.01
CA SER A 54 13.14 15.30 5.16
C SER A 54 12.53 15.34 3.77
N MET A 55 12.34 14.19 3.13
CA MET A 55 11.80 14.09 1.76
C MET A 55 10.38 14.67 1.64
N PHE A 56 9.57 14.50 2.67
CA PHE A 56 8.17 14.93 2.66
C PHE A 56 7.92 16.23 3.44
N ASP A 57 8.98 16.96 3.80
CA ASP A 57 8.92 18.24 4.52
C ASP A 57 8.10 18.15 5.81
N ILE A 58 8.24 17.05 6.57
CA ILE A 58 7.52 16.83 7.82
C ILE A 58 8.22 17.60 8.94
N SER A 59 7.60 18.67 9.41
CA SER A 59 8.14 19.53 10.45
C SER A 59 8.27 18.81 11.81
N ALA A 60 9.19 19.26 12.67
CA ALA A 60 9.38 18.70 14.01
C ALA A 60 8.06 18.62 14.81
N LYS A 61 7.22 19.66 14.72
CA LYS A 61 5.90 19.68 15.37
C LYS A 61 4.93 18.61 14.84
N GLN A 62 5.06 18.22 13.59
CA GLN A 62 4.27 17.13 13.01
C GLN A 62 4.84 15.77 13.44
N GLN A 63 6.18 15.63 13.48
CA GLN A 63 6.87 14.42 13.93
C GLN A 63 6.45 14.01 15.34
N GLU A 64 6.30 14.95 16.27
CA GLU A 64 5.81 14.69 17.64
C GLU A 64 4.45 13.97 17.71
N LYS A 65 3.66 14.04 16.64
CA LYS A 65 2.31 13.47 16.55
C LYS A 65 2.25 12.20 15.68
N ILE A 66 3.37 11.83 15.08
CA ILE A 66 3.48 10.70 14.17
C ILE A 66 4.01 9.49 14.94
N ILE A 67 3.42 8.35 14.69
CA ILE A 67 3.98 7.06 15.04
C ILE A 67 4.78 6.57 13.84
N PHE A 68 6.10 6.49 13.96
CA PHE A 68 6.96 5.90 12.95
C PHE A 68 7.33 4.48 13.36
N ARG A 69 7.19 3.55 12.42
CA ARG A 69 7.62 2.16 12.58
C ARG A 69 8.52 1.77 11.42
N HIS A 70 9.65 1.18 11.73
CA HIS A 70 10.56 0.64 10.73
C HIS A 70 10.88 -0.82 11.10
N GLY A 71 10.75 -1.72 10.16
CA GLY A 71 10.97 -3.14 10.40
C GLY A 71 10.78 -4.00 9.17
N PRO A 72 10.79 -5.32 9.34
CA PRO A 72 10.60 -6.25 8.23
C PRO A 72 9.20 -6.11 7.62
N ALA A 73 9.07 -6.56 6.37
CA ALA A 73 7.77 -6.64 5.70
C ALA A 73 6.76 -7.44 6.55
N PRO A 74 5.47 -7.07 6.53
CA PRO A 74 4.46 -7.73 7.37
C PRO A 74 4.40 -9.23 7.11
N GLU A 75 4.45 -10.02 8.16
CA GLU A 75 4.27 -11.47 8.04
C GLU A 75 2.91 -11.80 7.43
N GLY A 76 2.90 -12.72 6.48
CA GLY A 76 1.68 -13.17 5.81
C GLY A 76 1.24 -12.34 4.63
N ILE A 77 1.81 -11.16 4.38
CA ILE A 77 1.59 -10.40 3.15
C ILE A 77 2.64 -10.81 2.13
N ASN A 78 2.22 -11.51 1.08
CA ASN A 78 3.13 -11.85 -0.02
C ASN A 78 3.27 -10.65 -0.96
N LEU A 79 4.47 -10.13 -1.07
CA LEU A 79 4.84 -9.01 -1.94
C LEU A 79 5.50 -9.46 -3.25
N ASP A 80 5.57 -10.77 -3.50
CA ASP A 80 6.03 -11.32 -4.78
C ASP A 80 5.00 -11.02 -5.89
N ASP A 81 5.49 -10.98 -7.11
CA ASP A 81 4.60 -10.78 -8.26
C ASP A 81 3.60 -11.95 -8.43
N VAL A 82 3.98 -13.15 -8.02
CA VAL A 82 3.14 -14.35 -8.11
C VAL A 82 2.75 -14.84 -6.72
N ASP A 83 1.47 -15.18 -6.56
CA ASP A 83 0.93 -15.80 -5.35
C ASP A 83 -0.06 -16.92 -5.72
N PRO A 84 0.07 -18.14 -5.15
CA PRO A 84 -0.81 -19.26 -5.48
C PRO A 84 -2.26 -19.04 -5.07
N THR A 85 -2.53 -18.13 -4.12
CA THR A 85 -3.88 -17.78 -3.68
C THR A 85 -4.51 -16.68 -4.52
N GLU A 86 -3.73 -16.06 -5.43
CA GLU A 86 -4.13 -14.89 -6.20
C GLU A 86 -5.35 -15.16 -7.08
N ARG A 87 -6.31 -14.25 -7.00
CA ARG A 87 -7.46 -14.22 -7.87
C ARG A 87 -7.69 -12.80 -8.37
N ARG A 88 -7.76 -12.63 -9.69
CA ARG A 88 -8.08 -11.35 -10.30
C ARG A 88 -9.50 -10.92 -9.92
N LEU A 89 -9.65 -9.67 -9.55
CA LEU A 89 -10.93 -9.03 -9.27
C LEU A 89 -11.39 -8.22 -10.48
N SER A 90 -12.67 -8.26 -10.76
CA SER A 90 -13.30 -7.34 -11.72
C SER A 90 -13.58 -6.01 -11.02
N ASP A 91 -13.33 -4.93 -11.74
CA ASP A 91 -13.71 -3.58 -11.36
C ASP A 91 -14.88 -3.16 -12.28
N ASP A 92 -16.08 -3.13 -11.72
CA ASP A 92 -17.30 -2.76 -12.46
C ASP A 92 -17.43 -1.23 -12.61
N GLY A 93 -16.42 -0.46 -12.21
CA GLY A 93 -16.42 1.01 -12.25
C GLY A 93 -17.40 1.65 -11.26
N LEU A 94 -18.03 0.86 -10.41
CA LEU A 94 -18.96 1.35 -9.40
C LEU A 94 -18.22 1.99 -8.22
N SER A 95 -18.84 2.99 -7.63
CA SER A 95 -18.39 3.61 -6.39
C SER A 95 -19.58 3.88 -5.48
N VAL A 96 -19.37 3.69 -4.19
CA VAL A 96 -20.37 3.95 -3.16
C VAL A 96 -19.86 5.06 -2.25
N VAL A 97 -20.70 6.06 -1.98
CA VAL A 97 -20.38 7.10 -0.99
C VAL A 97 -20.90 6.65 0.37
N TYR A 98 -20.02 6.54 1.33
CA TYR A 98 -20.37 6.16 2.70
C TYR A 98 -19.51 6.94 3.70
N ASP A 99 -20.14 7.54 4.70
CA ASP A 99 -19.50 8.31 5.77
C ASP A 99 -18.44 9.32 5.27
N GLY A 100 -18.80 10.07 4.21
CA GLY A 100 -17.92 11.06 3.60
C GLY A 100 -16.74 10.49 2.80
N GLY A 101 -16.63 9.18 2.68
CA GLY A 101 -15.63 8.48 1.88
C GLY A 101 -16.21 7.87 0.60
N ILE A 102 -15.35 7.65 -0.38
CA ILE A 102 -15.69 6.89 -1.60
C ILE A 102 -15.13 5.49 -1.44
N LEU A 103 -16.01 4.51 -1.52
CA LEU A 103 -15.71 3.08 -1.46
C LEU A 103 -15.87 2.45 -2.84
N LYS A 104 -14.96 1.58 -3.19
CA LYS A 104 -15.03 0.73 -4.38
C LYS A 104 -15.45 -0.67 -3.95
N PRO A 105 -16.63 -1.16 -4.36
CA PRO A 105 -17.04 -2.55 -4.12
C PRO A 105 -16.24 -3.49 -5.02
N LEU A 106 -15.77 -4.59 -4.45
CA LEU A 106 -15.04 -5.64 -5.16
C LEU A 106 -15.65 -7.00 -4.86
N GLN A 107 -15.93 -7.77 -5.89
CA GLN A 107 -16.44 -9.13 -5.74
C GLN A 107 -15.31 -10.08 -5.34
N THR A 108 -15.24 -10.44 -4.07
CA THR A 108 -14.25 -11.35 -3.50
C THR A 108 -14.80 -12.78 -3.35
N ARG A 109 -13.98 -13.72 -2.89
CA ARG A 109 -14.42 -15.11 -2.61
C ARG A 109 -15.48 -15.16 -1.51
N ASN A 110 -15.42 -14.23 -0.58
CA ASN A 110 -16.30 -14.18 0.60
C ASN A 110 -17.47 -13.20 0.45
N GLY A 111 -17.77 -12.78 -0.79
CA GLY A 111 -18.81 -11.80 -1.07
C GLY A 111 -18.25 -10.46 -1.52
N ILE A 112 -18.93 -9.37 -1.18
CA ILE A 112 -18.49 -8.02 -1.56
C ILE A 112 -17.61 -7.44 -0.45
N SER A 113 -16.40 -7.08 -0.80
CA SER A 113 -15.49 -6.30 0.05
C SER A 113 -15.39 -4.87 -0.48
N PHE A 114 -15.10 -3.92 0.39
CA PHE A 114 -15.00 -2.51 0.03
C PHE A 114 -13.60 -2.00 0.28
N ILE A 115 -12.99 -1.39 -0.73
CA ILE A 115 -11.74 -0.66 -0.60
C ILE A 115 -12.03 0.85 -0.60
N GLN A 116 -11.40 1.59 0.30
CA GLN A 116 -11.50 3.05 0.26
C GLN A 116 -10.68 3.59 -0.92
N ASN A 117 -11.33 4.37 -1.77
CA ASN A 117 -10.71 4.89 -2.99
C ASN A 117 -9.44 5.73 -2.73
N LYS A 118 -9.32 6.31 -1.52
CA LYS A 118 -8.10 7.03 -1.11
C LYS A 118 -6.83 6.17 -1.21
N TYR A 119 -6.94 4.85 -1.01
CA TYR A 119 -5.81 3.92 -1.12
C TYR A 119 -5.41 3.61 -2.56
N LEU A 120 -6.25 3.91 -3.54
CA LEU A 120 -5.88 3.86 -4.94
C LEU A 120 -5.30 5.20 -5.45
N SER A 121 -5.43 6.27 -4.68
CA SER A 121 -4.98 7.61 -5.09
C SER A 121 -3.45 7.73 -5.33
N PRO A 122 -2.56 6.98 -4.65
CA PRO A 122 -1.14 6.96 -5.01
C PRO A 122 -0.86 6.38 -6.40
N LEU A 123 -1.79 5.62 -6.95
CA LEU A 123 -1.68 4.91 -8.23
C LEU A 123 -2.38 5.63 -9.38
N GLU A 124 -2.94 6.81 -9.15
CA GLU A 124 -3.81 7.51 -10.14
C GLU A 124 -3.14 7.80 -11.48
N ASP A 125 -1.82 8.04 -11.50
CA ASP A 125 -1.06 8.28 -12.73
C ASP A 125 -0.85 7.01 -13.59
N VAL A 126 -1.15 5.86 -13.04
CA VAL A 126 -1.06 4.55 -13.70
C VAL A 126 -2.33 3.73 -13.52
N ILE A 127 -3.43 4.35 -13.11
CA ILE A 127 -4.66 3.65 -12.71
C ILE A 127 -5.23 2.76 -13.81
N GLU A 128 -5.09 3.15 -15.07
CA GLU A 128 -5.54 2.37 -16.22
C GLU A 128 -4.75 1.07 -16.41
N MET A 129 -3.54 1.00 -15.86
CA MET A 129 -2.66 -0.17 -15.88
C MET A 129 -2.82 -1.04 -14.64
N VAL A 130 -3.51 -0.54 -13.61
CA VAL A 130 -3.69 -1.24 -12.34
C VAL A 130 -4.68 -2.36 -12.50
N GLN A 131 -4.29 -3.55 -12.06
CA GLN A 131 -5.16 -4.70 -11.91
C GLN A 131 -5.25 -5.05 -10.43
N LEU A 132 -6.47 -5.27 -9.95
CA LEU A 132 -6.73 -5.65 -8.57
C LEU A 132 -6.84 -7.17 -8.44
N TYR A 133 -6.24 -7.68 -7.37
CA TYR A 133 -6.27 -9.10 -7.05
C TYR A 133 -6.57 -9.29 -5.57
N GLU A 134 -7.33 -10.32 -5.26
CA GLU A 134 -7.49 -10.86 -3.93
C GLU A 134 -6.40 -11.90 -3.68
N ARG A 135 -5.73 -11.79 -2.54
CA ARG A 135 -4.82 -12.79 -1.98
C ARG A 135 -5.25 -13.17 -0.57
N ALA A 136 -4.71 -14.21 -0.04
CA ALA A 136 -4.95 -14.62 1.34
C ALA A 136 -3.62 -14.86 2.07
N THR A 137 -3.56 -14.43 3.32
CA THR A 137 -2.47 -14.79 4.23
C THR A 137 -2.47 -16.32 4.51
N PRO A 138 -1.39 -16.89 5.04
CA PRO A 138 -1.37 -18.30 5.45
C PRO A 138 -2.49 -18.67 6.44
N GLN A 139 -3.00 -17.69 7.19
CA GLN A 139 -4.13 -17.87 8.13
C GLN A 139 -5.50 -17.73 7.45
N GLY A 140 -5.53 -17.47 6.14
CA GLY A 140 -6.77 -17.32 5.37
C GLY A 140 -7.37 -15.91 5.42
N THR A 141 -6.71 -14.93 6.00
CA THR A 141 -7.18 -13.53 5.99
C THR A 141 -7.01 -12.93 4.59
N PRO A 142 -8.10 -12.47 3.96
CA PRO A 142 -8.01 -11.87 2.63
C PRO A 142 -7.38 -10.48 2.69
N TYR A 143 -6.66 -10.13 1.63
CA TYR A 143 -6.16 -8.79 1.37
C TYR A 143 -6.16 -8.51 -0.13
N ILE A 144 -6.13 -7.23 -0.49
CA ILE A 144 -6.17 -6.81 -1.87
C ILE A 144 -4.77 -6.33 -2.29
N VAL A 145 -4.34 -6.72 -3.48
CA VAL A 145 -3.14 -6.18 -4.11
C VAL A 145 -3.51 -5.45 -5.39
N ALA A 146 -2.85 -4.33 -5.59
CA ALA A 146 -2.91 -3.54 -6.81
C ALA A 146 -1.60 -3.74 -7.57
N LYS A 147 -1.68 -4.35 -8.75
CA LYS A 147 -0.52 -4.69 -9.57
C LYS A 147 -0.49 -3.88 -10.86
N THR A 148 0.70 -3.50 -11.27
CA THR A 148 1.02 -3.07 -12.63
C THR A 148 2.13 -3.98 -13.19
N GLY A 149 2.56 -3.77 -14.43
CA GLY A 149 3.74 -4.48 -14.94
C GLY A 149 5.07 -4.11 -14.27
N PHE A 150 5.07 -3.12 -13.34
CA PHE A 150 6.29 -2.57 -12.75
C PHE A 150 6.35 -2.67 -11.23
N PHE A 151 5.23 -2.79 -10.55
CA PHE A 151 5.18 -2.86 -9.09
C PHE A 151 3.87 -3.48 -8.57
N LEU A 152 3.90 -3.84 -7.29
CA LEU A 152 2.76 -4.32 -6.51
C LEU A 152 2.62 -3.47 -5.25
N ALA A 153 1.40 -3.08 -4.91
CA ALA A 153 1.03 -2.47 -3.65
C ALA A 153 -0.05 -3.33 -2.97
N ALA A 154 -0.01 -3.45 -1.65
CA ALA A 154 -1.09 -4.06 -0.87
C ALA A 154 -1.98 -2.95 -0.28
N VAL A 155 -3.29 -3.07 -0.46
CA VAL A 155 -4.28 -2.03 -0.15
C VAL A 155 -5.53 -2.61 0.52
#